data_700c96fea09f9dad1b2957eab9372cc4
#
_entry.id   700c96fea09f9dad1b2957eab9372cc4
#
_cell.length_a   1.000
_cell.length_b   1.000
_cell.length_c   1.000
_cell.angle_alpha   90.00
_cell.angle_beta   90.00
_cell.angle_gamma   90.00
#
_symmetry.space_group_name_H-M   'P 1'
#
loop_
_entity.id
_entity.type
_entity.pdbx_description
1 polymer ?
#
loop_
_entity_poly.entity_id
_entity_poly.type
_entity_poly.pdbx_seq_one_letter_code
_entity_poly.pdbx_strand_id
1 'polypeptide(L)'
;VASCSLVTIEEIDMWDYTEKVKDHFLNPRNVGVIEDADGVGEVGSIQCGDALTFYFKLDENGRIKDAKFQTFGCASAIASSSALTEMVKGKTLEEAEKITNDDIAEYLGGLPREKMHCSVMGREALEKAITCYRGEPDKEVEGEIVCECFGVTDREIERAVRENRLTSIEEVTDYTKAGGGCQKCHEDIQGIIDRILGQVREKPRPRGGLTNLQKIKLIEESIEREINPSLKKDAGNLELVDVEGDRVLVRLGGSCAGCQMSHVTLKHYVEAKLRELVAPELVVEEVQ
;
A
#
# COMPACT_ATOMS: atom_id res chain seq x y z
N VAL A 1 48.28 12.44 -9.38
CA VAL A 1 47.47 11.61 -10.29
C VAL A 1 46.70 10.65 -9.41
N ALA A 2 45.46 11.01 -9.06
CA ALA A 2 44.57 10.13 -8.27
C ALA A 2 44.06 9.03 -9.21
N SER A 3 44.41 7.79 -8.91
CA SER A 3 43.90 6.60 -9.56
C SER A 3 42.40 6.50 -9.20
N CYS A 4 41.52 6.74 -10.18
CA CYS A 4 40.11 6.42 -10.11
C CYS A 4 40.04 4.89 -10.14
N SER A 5 39.80 4.26 -8.99
CA SER A 5 39.50 2.83 -8.92
C SER A 5 38.17 2.62 -9.61
N LEU A 6 38.17 1.93 -10.74
CA LEU A 6 36.96 1.38 -11.37
C LEU A 6 36.34 0.42 -10.35
N VAL A 7 35.23 0.83 -9.74
CA VAL A 7 34.39 -0.07 -8.97
C VAL A 7 33.87 -1.10 -9.99
N THR A 8 34.30 -2.34 -9.84
CA THR A 8 33.82 -3.44 -10.67
C THR A 8 32.41 -3.73 -10.30
N ILE A 9 31.55 -3.97 -11.30
CA ILE A 9 30.10 -4.22 -11.18
C ILE A 9 29.77 -5.42 -10.27
N GLU A 10 30.77 -6.21 -9.89
CA GLU A 10 30.67 -7.38 -8.99
C GLU A 10 30.46 -7.04 -7.51
N GLU A 11 30.63 -5.78 -7.09
CA GLU A 11 30.50 -5.34 -5.69
C GLU A 11 29.22 -4.54 -5.39
N ILE A 12 28.32 -4.36 -6.35
CA ILE A 12 26.99 -3.88 -6.07
C ILE A 12 26.24 -5.11 -5.59
N ASP A 13 25.96 -5.15 -4.30
CA ASP A 13 24.98 -6.07 -3.67
C ASP A 13 23.60 -5.76 -4.28
N MET A 14 23.48 -6.15 -5.55
CA MET A 14 22.28 -5.96 -6.33
C MET A 14 21.36 -7.10 -5.90
N TRP A 15 20.45 -6.78 -4.98
CA TRP A 15 19.34 -7.60 -4.46
C TRP A 15 19.18 -8.90 -5.28
N ASP A 16 18.55 -9.95 -4.77
CA ASP A 16 18.30 -11.25 -5.44
C ASP A 16 17.54 -11.12 -6.77
N TYR A 17 18.04 -10.27 -7.66
CA TYR A 17 17.51 -10.11 -9.01
C TYR A 17 17.94 -11.26 -9.90
N THR A 18 17.01 -11.75 -10.70
CA THR A 18 17.32 -12.73 -11.75
C THR A 18 18.31 -12.15 -12.76
N GLU A 19 19.05 -13.00 -13.44
CA GLU A 19 19.97 -12.56 -14.50
C GLU A 19 19.23 -11.79 -15.61
N LYS A 20 17.96 -12.08 -15.82
CA LYS A 20 17.13 -11.41 -16.82
C LYS A 20 16.77 -9.99 -16.39
N VAL A 21 16.47 -9.78 -15.11
CA VAL A 21 16.28 -8.43 -14.54
C VAL A 21 17.57 -7.62 -14.65
N LYS A 22 18.71 -8.21 -14.30
CA LYS A 22 20.04 -7.57 -14.42
C LYS A 22 20.34 -7.17 -15.85
N ASP A 23 20.07 -8.07 -16.81
CA ASP A 23 20.33 -7.81 -18.23
C ASP A 23 19.42 -6.67 -18.75
N HIS A 24 18.12 -6.68 -18.45
CA HIS A 24 17.19 -5.60 -18.84
C HIS A 24 17.48 -4.27 -18.15
N PHE A 25 18.08 -4.29 -16.96
CA PHE A 25 18.54 -3.08 -16.27
C PHE A 25 19.82 -2.52 -16.88
N LEU A 26 20.83 -3.35 -17.10
CA LEU A 26 22.16 -2.92 -17.59
C LEU A 26 22.13 -2.60 -19.10
N ASN A 27 21.29 -3.30 -19.85
CA ASN A 27 21.14 -3.18 -21.30
C ASN A 27 19.65 -2.96 -21.65
N PRO A 28 19.01 -1.87 -21.21
CA PRO A 28 17.59 -1.69 -21.42
C PRO A 28 17.27 -1.53 -22.90
N ARG A 29 16.26 -2.27 -23.36
CA ARG A 29 15.76 -2.23 -24.75
C ARG A 29 14.74 -1.12 -24.90
N ASN A 30 14.75 -0.51 -26.08
CA ASN A 30 13.72 0.43 -26.49
C ASN A 30 13.57 1.70 -25.59
N VAL A 31 14.66 2.15 -25.00
CA VAL A 31 14.68 3.43 -24.26
C VAL A 31 14.56 4.61 -25.22
N GLY A 32 13.73 5.59 -24.87
CA GLY A 32 13.62 6.84 -25.62
C GLY A 32 12.16 7.23 -25.88
N VAL A 33 11.97 8.12 -26.87
CA VAL A 33 10.68 8.71 -27.25
C VAL A 33 10.33 8.26 -28.66
N ILE A 34 9.04 8.16 -28.96
CA ILE A 34 8.50 8.10 -30.33
C ILE A 34 7.81 9.45 -30.55
N GLU A 35 8.40 10.33 -31.38
CA GLU A 35 7.88 11.69 -31.62
C GLU A 35 6.48 11.71 -32.23
N ASP A 36 6.18 10.73 -33.08
CA ASP A 36 4.89 10.55 -33.76
C ASP A 36 4.17 9.30 -33.22
N ALA A 37 4.21 9.06 -31.90
CA ALA A 37 3.53 7.97 -31.26
C ALA A 37 2.02 8.01 -31.51
N ASP A 38 1.40 6.84 -31.69
CA ASP A 38 -0.05 6.72 -31.78
C ASP A 38 -0.69 6.74 -30.39
N GLY A 39 0.00 6.22 -29.37
CA GLY A 39 -0.43 6.30 -27.98
C GLY A 39 0.71 6.63 -27.03
N VAL A 40 0.40 7.44 -26.02
CA VAL A 40 1.32 7.86 -24.96
C VAL A 40 0.62 7.68 -23.61
N GLY A 41 1.26 7.01 -22.67
CA GLY A 41 0.74 6.84 -21.30
C GLY A 41 1.78 7.22 -20.26
N GLU A 42 1.40 8.06 -19.32
CA GLU A 42 2.24 8.54 -18.22
C GLU A 42 1.72 8.08 -16.89
N VAL A 43 2.59 7.53 -16.03
CA VAL A 43 2.25 7.04 -14.70
C VAL A 43 3.32 7.44 -13.69
N GLY A 44 2.88 7.69 -12.47
CA GLY A 44 3.75 8.11 -11.38
C GLY A 44 4.19 9.57 -11.48
N SER A 45 5.10 9.96 -10.61
CA SER A 45 5.72 11.29 -10.63
C SER A 45 7.14 11.23 -10.10
N ILE A 46 7.99 12.14 -10.54
CA ILE A 46 9.37 12.27 -10.03
C ILE A 46 9.37 12.54 -8.51
N GLN A 47 8.33 13.23 -8.01
CA GLN A 47 8.19 13.51 -6.57
C GLN A 47 7.97 12.23 -5.74
N CYS A 48 7.31 11.22 -6.31
CA CYS A 48 7.07 9.92 -5.67
C CYS A 48 8.25 8.93 -5.86
N GLY A 49 9.30 9.36 -6.59
CA GLY A 49 10.51 8.58 -6.81
C GLY A 49 10.45 7.57 -7.96
N ASP A 50 9.28 7.39 -8.61
CA ASP A 50 9.12 6.59 -9.82
C ASP A 50 8.18 7.28 -10.79
N ALA A 51 8.60 7.40 -12.04
CA ALA A 51 7.81 7.93 -13.15
C ALA A 51 8.10 7.09 -14.41
N LEU A 52 7.08 6.85 -15.20
CA LEU A 52 7.17 6.10 -16.46
C LEU A 52 6.30 6.75 -17.53
N THR A 53 6.90 7.00 -18.67
CA THR A 53 6.18 7.36 -19.92
C THR A 53 6.38 6.22 -20.91
N PHE A 54 5.29 5.67 -21.41
CA PHE A 54 5.26 4.59 -22.39
C PHE A 54 4.71 5.12 -23.71
N TYR A 55 5.36 4.75 -24.82
CA TYR A 55 5.01 5.15 -26.18
C TYR A 55 4.82 3.92 -27.04
N PHE A 56 3.83 3.93 -27.93
CA PHE A 56 3.75 2.95 -29.00
C PHE A 56 3.36 3.54 -30.35
N LYS A 57 3.72 2.82 -31.40
CA LYS A 57 3.38 3.09 -32.80
C LYS A 57 2.78 1.84 -33.41
N LEU A 58 1.68 1.97 -34.16
CA LEU A 58 1.02 0.88 -34.88
C LEU A 58 1.55 0.75 -36.30
N ASP A 59 1.43 -0.44 -36.85
CA ASP A 59 1.57 -0.71 -38.29
C ASP A 59 0.22 -0.58 -39.03
N GLU A 60 0.24 -0.79 -40.33
CA GLU A 60 -0.95 -0.75 -41.18
C GLU A 60 -2.02 -1.82 -40.84
N ASN A 61 -1.64 -2.85 -40.09
CA ASN A 61 -2.52 -3.94 -39.64
C ASN A 61 -3.04 -3.75 -38.22
N GLY A 62 -2.77 -2.58 -37.58
CA GLY A 62 -3.16 -2.31 -36.22
C GLY A 62 -2.35 -3.06 -35.15
N ARG A 63 -1.15 -3.53 -35.49
CA ARG A 63 -0.23 -4.15 -34.55
C ARG A 63 0.83 -3.17 -34.08
N ILE A 64 1.27 -3.33 -32.85
CA ILE A 64 2.33 -2.50 -32.25
C ILE A 64 3.65 -2.78 -33.00
N LYS A 65 4.01 -1.86 -33.90
CA LYS A 65 5.24 -1.93 -34.69
C LYS A 65 6.47 -1.56 -33.87
N ASP A 66 6.33 -0.53 -33.05
CA ASP A 66 7.39 -0.04 -32.17
C ASP A 66 6.81 0.39 -30.83
N ALA A 67 7.60 0.20 -29.77
CA ALA A 67 7.28 0.62 -28.43
C ALA A 67 8.55 1.11 -27.75
N LYS A 68 8.47 2.25 -27.06
CA LYS A 68 9.58 2.85 -26.31
C LYS A 68 9.11 3.34 -24.95
N PHE A 69 10.07 3.59 -24.07
CA PHE A 69 9.78 4.15 -22.77
C PHE A 69 10.85 5.12 -22.29
N GLN A 70 10.43 6.00 -21.41
CA GLN A 70 11.31 6.79 -20.54
C GLN A 70 10.87 6.55 -19.10
N THR A 71 11.80 6.29 -18.20
CA THR A 71 11.49 6.08 -16.79
C THR A 71 12.52 6.74 -15.90
N PHE A 72 12.06 7.19 -14.75
CA PHE A 72 12.86 7.57 -13.60
C PHE A 72 12.46 6.64 -12.46
N GLY A 73 13.36 5.81 -11.98
CA GLY A 73 13.02 4.82 -10.96
C GLY A 73 14.16 3.83 -10.68
N CYS A 74 13.83 2.77 -9.96
CA CYS A 74 14.79 1.73 -9.56
C CYS A 74 15.10 0.76 -10.71
N ALA A 75 16.07 -0.15 -10.48
CA ALA A 75 16.47 -1.18 -11.46
C ALA A 75 15.28 -2.02 -11.95
N SER A 76 14.35 -2.37 -11.06
CA SER A 76 13.12 -3.12 -11.42
C SER A 76 12.21 -2.30 -12.32
N ALA A 77 12.08 -0.98 -12.12
CA ALA A 77 11.26 -0.12 -12.98
C ALA A 77 11.81 -0.08 -14.40
N ILE A 78 13.14 0.06 -14.55
CA ILE A 78 13.82 0.03 -15.84
C ILE A 78 13.65 -1.34 -16.50
N ALA A 79 13.87 -2.42 -15.76
CA ALA A 79 13.78 -3.79 -16.28
C ALA A 79 12.35 -4.13 -16.71
N SER A 80 11.35 -3.81 -15.90
CA SER A 80 9.93 -4.07 -16.20
C SER A 80 9.47 -3.29 -17.44
N SER A 81 9.85 -2.00 -17.54
CA SER A 81 9.51 -1.18 -18.70
C SER A 81 10.19 -1.70 -19.98
N SER A 82 11.47 -2.07 -19.90
CA SER A 82 12.22 -2.69 -21.00
C SER A 82 11.58 -4.01 -21.46
N ALA A 83 11.22 -4.89 -20.52
CA ALA A 83 10.55 -6.14 -20.80
C ALA A 83 9.20 -5.92 -21.49
N LEU A 84 8.38 -5.02 -20.94
CA LEU A 84 7.05 -4.69 -21.49
C LEU A 84 7.15 -4.25 -22.96
N THR A 85 8.12 -3.40 -23.33
CA THR A 85 8.29 -2.97 -24.70
C THR A 85 8.57 -4.11 -25.66
N GLU A 86 9.27 -5.15 -25.22
CA GLU A 86 9.49 -6.36 -26.03
C GLU A 86 8.25 -7.25 -26.11
N MET A 87 7.53 -7.37 -25.00
CA MET A 87 6.33 -8.20 -24.92
C MET A 87 5.18 -7.68 -25.80
N VAL A 88 5.04 -6.36 -25.98
CA VAL A 88 3.94 -5.76 -26.74
C VAL A 88 4.20 -5.73 -28.24
N LYS A 89 5.45 -5.71 -28.69
CA LYS A 89 5.78 -5.66 -30.13
C LYS A 89 5.17 -6.82 -30.89
N GLY A 90 4.53 -6.51 -32.02
CA GLY A 90 3.83 -7.47 -32.89
C GLY A 90 2.43 -7.86 -32.43
N LYS A 91 1.98 -7.42 -31.24
CA LYS A 91 0.63 -7.68 -30.71
C LYS A 91 -0.36 -6.64 -31.21
N THR A 92 -1.66 -7.00 -31.24
CA THR A 92 -2.74 -6.01 -31.35
C THR A 92 -2.94 -5.32 -30.00
N LEU A 93 -3.69 -4.22 -29.98
CA LEU A 93 -3.99 -3.53 -28.71
C LEU A 93 -4.77 -4.42 -27.74
N GLU A 94 -5.71 -5.22 -28.25
CA GLU A 94 -6.50 -6.17 -27.44
C GLU A 94 -5.65 -7.34 -26.89
N GLU A 95 -4.59 -7.73 -27.58
CA GLU A 95 -3.62 -8.72 -27.12
C GLU A 95 -2.68 -8.09 -26.08
N ALA A 96 -2.30 -6.83 -26.25
CA ALA A 96 -1.43 -6.10 -25.34
C ALA A 96 -2.14 -5.76 -24.01
N GLU A 97 -3.42 -5.40 -24.04
CA GLU A 97 -4.25 -5.16 -22.84
C GLU A 97 -4.38 -6.37 -21.91
N LYS A 98 -4.16 -7.59 -22.44
CA LYS A 98 -4.23 -8.81 -21.63
C LYS A 98 -2.94 -9.10 -20.87
N ILE A 99 -1.87 -8.36 -21.14
CA ILE A 99 -0.62 -8.51 -20.41
C ILE A 99 -0.83 -8.02 -18.98
N THR A 100 -0.62 -8.92 -18.04
CA THR A 100 -0.73 -8.64 -16.61
C THR A 100 0.62 -8.20 -16.04
N ASN A 101 0.61 -7.63 -14.83
CA ASN A 101 1.83 -7.35 -14.08
C ASN A 101 2.60 -8.65 -13.75
N ASP A 102 1.88 -9.76 -13.54
CA ASP A 102 2.48 -11.06 -13.29
C ASP A 102 3.18 -11.62 -14.54
N ASP A 103 2.62 -11.41 -15.73
CA ASP A 103 3.28 -11.79 -17.00
C ASP A 103 4.61 -11.04 -17.18
N ILE A 104 4.66 -9.75 -16.80
CA ILE A 104 5.90 -8.94 -16.86
C ILE A 104 6.92 -9.50 -15.86
N ALA A 105 6.49 -9.80 -14.63
CA ALA A 105 7.35 -10.38 -13.61
C ALA A 105 7.86 -11.77 -14.02
N GLU A 106 6.99 -12.64 -14.57
CA GLU A 106 7.34 -13.97 -15.06
C GLU A 106 8.31 -13.87 -16.26
N TYR A 107 8.07 -12.96 -17.20
CA TYR A 107 8.98 -12.72 -18.32
C TYR A 107 10.40 -12.40 -17.84
N LEU A 108 10.54 -11.67 -16.74
CA LEU A 108 11.82 -11.35 -16.11
C LEU A 108 12.39 -12.48 -15.24
N GLY A 109 11.67 -13.60 -15.10
CA GLY A 109 12.05 -14.73 -14.26
C GLY A 109 11.77 -14.52 -12.77
N GLY A 110 10.95 -13.54 -12.46
CA GLY A 110 10.53 -13.11 -11.10
C GLY A 110 11.05 -11.73 -10.72
N LEU A 111 10.25 -11.05 -9.91
CA LEU A 111 10.64 -9.81 -9.23
C LEU A 111 10.57 -10.03 -7.72
N PRO A 112 11.43 -9.37 -6.93
CA PRO A 112 11.26 -9.32 -5.48
C PRO A 112 9.86 -8.78 -5.14
N ARG A 113 9.24 -9.29 -4.07
CA ARG A 113 7.86 -8.88 -3.70
C ARG A 113 7.74 -7.37 -3.55
N GLU A 114 8.70 -6.74 -2.88
CA GLU A 114 8.78 -5.30 -2.64
C GLU A 114 8.94 -4.47 -3.92
N LYS A 115 9.11 -5.13 -5.07
CA LYS A 115 9.29 -4.51 -6.39
C LYS A 115 8.15 -4.81 -7.36
N MET A 116 7.11 -5.51 -6.93
CA MET A 116 5.95 -5.81 -7.77
C MET A 116 5.24 -4.55 -8.29
N HIS A 117 5.21 -3.45 -7.52
CA HIS A 117 4.69 -2.17 -7.98
C HIS A 117 5.34 -1.65 -9.28
N CYS A 118 6.57 -2.05 -9.59
CA CYS A 118 7.22 -1.64 -10.84
C CYS A 118 6.59 -2.30 -12.07
N SER A 119 6.16 -3.57 -11.98
CA SER A 119 5.42 -4.24 -13.05
C SER A 119 3.99 -3.70 -13.17
N VAL A 120 3.35 -3.37 -12.05
CA VAL A 120 2.03 -2.70 -12.03
C VAL A 120 2.10 -1.37 -12.77
N MET A 121 3.09 -0.53 -12.45
CA MET A 121 3.30 0.76 -13.12
C MET A 121 3.52 0.61 -14.64
N GLY A 122 4.25 -0.42 -15.06
CA GLY A 122 4.43 -0.74 -16.49
C GLY A 122 3.10 -1.02 -17.19
N ARG A 123 2.25 -1.88 -16.61
CA ARG A 123 0.93 -2.20 -17.12
C ARG A 123 0.01 -0.97 -17.19
N GLU A 124 0.00 -0.16 -16.13
CA GLU A 124 -0.79 1.08 -16.08
C GLU A 124 -0.40 2.09 -17.15
N ALA A 125 0.89 2.25 -17.41
CA ALA A 125 1.38 3.12 -18.48
C ALA A 125 0.93 2.61 -19.87
N LEU A 126 0.93 1.31 -20.09
CA LEU A 126 0.40 0.71 -21.32
C LEU A 126 -1.12 0.95 -21.46
N GLU A 127 -1.91 0.72 -20.40
CA GLU A 127 -3.35 0.97 -20.39
C GLU A 127 -3.66 2.44 -20.73
N LYS A 128 -2.96 3.39 -20.10
CA LYS A 128 -3.11 4.82 -20.40
C LYS A 128 -2.73 5.16 -21.83
N ALA A 129 -1.66 4.56 -22.36
CA ALA A 129 -1.28 4.78 -23.75
C ALA A 129 -2.37 4.30 -24.72
N ILE A 130 -3.00 3.17 -24.46
CA ILE A 130 -4.10 2.63 -25.27
C ILE A 130 -5.36 3.51 -25.15
N THR A 131 -5.70 3.94 -23.93
CA THR A 131 -6.80 4.86 -23.65
C THR A 131 -6.61 6.18 -24.42
N CYS A 132 -5.39 6.73 -24.39
CA CYS A 132 -5.02 7.93 -25.14
C CYS A 132 -5.23 7.74 -26.66
N TYR A 133 -4.78 6.62 -27.22
CA TYR A 133 -4.97 6.29 -28.64
C TYR A 133 -6.45 6.20 -29.02
N ARG A 134 -7.30 5.62 -28.16
CA ARG A 134 -8.75 5.51 -28.40
C ARG A 134 -9.50 6.83 -28.25
N GLY A 135 -8.84 7.88 -27.75
CA GLY A 135 -9.47 9.18 -27.46
C GLY A 135 -10.48 9.07 -26.31
N GLU A 136 -10.36 8.04 -25.49
CA GLU A 136 -11.15 7.90 -24.27
C GLU A 136 -10.61 8.87 -23.21
N PRO A 137 -11.48 9.45 -22.36
CA PRO A 137 -10.98 10.25 -21.25
C PRO A 137 -10.09 9.37 -20.37
N ASP A 138 -8.97 9.95 -19.93
CA ASP A 138 -8.11 9.30 -18.94
C ASP A 138 -9.00 8.86 -17.78
N LYS A 139 -8.99 7.58 -17.47
CA LYS A 139 -9.66 7.09 -16.27
C LYS A 139 -8.82 7.63 -15.10
N GLU A 140 -9.00 8.94 -14.83
CA GLU A 140 -8.51 9.48 -13.57
C GLU A 140 -9.00 8.49 -12.51
N VAL A 141 -8.08 7.99 -11.71
CA VAL A 141 -8.44 7.12 -10.60
C VAL A 141 -9.15 8.03 -9.60
N GLU A 142 -10.46 8.29 -9.90
CA GLU A 142 -11.34 8.98 -8.99
C GLU A 142 -11.33 8.18 -7.68
N GLY A 143 -10.90 8.81 -6.60
CA GLY A 143 -10.85 8.17 -5.29
C GLY A 143 -10.33 9.14 -4.25
N GLU A 144 -10.58 8.84 -2.99
CA GLU A 144 -10.02 9.57 -1.88
C GLU A 144 -8.59 9.10 -1.62
N ILE A 145 -7.65 10.06 -1.41
CA ILE A 145 -6.27 9.71 -1.07
C ILE A 145 -6.25 9.02 0.29
N VAL A 146 -5.86 7.76 0.31
CA VAL A 146 -5.67 6.94 1.52
C VAL A 146 -4.22 7.04 2.00
N CYS A 147 -3.26 6.95 1.10
CA CYS A 147 -1.85 7.07 1.45
C CYS A 147 -1.28 8.41 1.00
N GLU A 148 -1.18 9.37 1.91
CA GLU A 148 -0.62 10.70 1.63
C GLU A 148 0.88 10.66 1.24
N CYS A 149 1.65 9.68 1.75
CA CYS A 149 3.09 9.57 1.46
C CYS A 149 3.39 9.29 -0.01
N PHE A 150 2.52 8.52 -0.65
CA PHE A 150 2.70 8.07 -2.03
C PHE A 150 1.55 8.49 -2.96
N GLY A 151 0.56 9.22 -2.45
CA GLY A 151 -0.58 9.71 -3.23
C GLY A 151 -1.52 8.60 -3.70
N VAL A 152 -1.54 7.45 -3.03
CA VAL A 152 -2.35 6.28 -3.44
C VAL A 152 -3.78 6.43 -2.94
N THR A 153 -4.73 6.23 -3.84
CA THR A 153 -6.17 6.37 -3.58
C THR A 153 -6.81 5.05 -3.14
N ASP A 154 -8.01 5.14 -2.56
CA ASP A 154 -8.82 3.98 -2.20
C ASP A 154 -9.13 3.08 -3.41
N ARG A 155 -9.36 3.67 -4.59
CA ARG A 155 -9.65 2.95 -5.83
C ARG A 155 -8.44 2.18 -6.35
N GLU A 156 -7.25 2.76 -6.26
CA GLU A 156 -6.00 2.06 -6.61
C GLU A 156 -5.77 0.86 -5.70
N ILE A 157 -5.99 1.03 -4.40
CA ILE A 157 -5.89 -0.09 -3.45
C ILE A 157 -6.96 -1.15 -3.74
N GLU A 158 -8.24 -0.76 -3.95
CA GLU A 158 -9.32 -1.70 -4.31
C GLU A 158 -8.98 -2.49 -5.57
N ARG A 159 -8.47 -1.80 -6.60
CA ARG A 159 -8.08 -2.44 -7.86
C ARG A 159 -6.95 -3.44 -7.63
N ALA A 160 -5.88 -3.04 -6.95
CA ALA A 160 -4.75 -3.93 -6.64
C ALA A 160 -5.19 -5.17 -5.88
N VAL A 161 -6.03 -5.00 -4.84
CA VAL A 161 -6.57 -6.11 -4.03
C VAL A 161 -7.39 -7.08 -4.89
N ARG A 162 -8.27 -6.58 -5.78
CA ARG A 162 -9.14 -7.43 -6.62
C ARG A 162 -8.38 -8.18 -7.70
N GLU A 163 -7.50 -7.47 -8.41
CA GLU A 163 -6.78 -8.04 -9.56
C GLU A 163 -5.71 -9.05 -9.11
N ASN A 164 -5.01 -8.76 -8.01
CA ASN A 164 -3.91 -9.59 -7.52
C ASN A 164 -4.30 -10.46 -6.31
N ARG A 165 -5.58 -10.42 -5.87
CA ARG A 165 -6.12 -11.20 -4.75
C ARG A 165 -5.33 -11.01 -3.45
N LEU A 166 -4.95 -9.76 -3.18
CA LEU A 166 -4.14 -9.42 -2.01
C LEU A 166 -4.96 -9.57 -0.72
N THR A 167 -4.33 -10.06 0.33
CA THR A 167 -4.99 -10.41 1.59
C THR A 167 -4.42 -9.70 2.81
N SER A 168 -3.28 -9.03 2.65
CA SER A 168 -2.57 -8.34 3.73
C SER A 168 -2.11 -6.94 3.33
N ILE A 169 -1.85 -6.10 4.34
CA ILE A 169 -1.30 -4.76 4.13
C ILE A 169 0.08 -4.81 3.46
N GLU A 170 0.91 -5.80 3.82
CA GLU A 170 2.23 -6.00 3.21
C GLU A 170 2.11 -6.24 1.71
N GLU A 171 1.21 -7.13 1.29
CA GLU A 171 0.96 -7.39 -0.13
C GLU A 171 0.46 -6.12 -0.84
N VAL A 172 -0.44 -5.33 -0.23
CA VAL A 172 -0.88 -4.05 -0.80
C VAL A 172 0.29 -3.08 -0.94
N THR A 173 1.17 -3.02 0.06
CA THR A 173 2.38 -2.19 0.01
C THR A 173 3.31 -2.60 -1.13
N ASP A 174 3.50 -3.90 -1.34
CA ASP A 174 4.36 -4.44 -2.41
C ASP A 174 3.86 -4.05 -3.80
N TYR A 175 2.53 -3.96 -3.99
CA TYR A 175 1.90 -3.66 -5.27
C TYR A 175 1.60 -2.17 -5.50
N THR A 176 1.39 -1.38 -4.45
CA THR A 176 0.94 0.02 -4.56
C THR A 176 1.86 1.03 -3.86
N LYS A 177 2.79 0.60 -3.04
CA LYS A 177 3.58 1.38 -2.07
C LYS A 177 2.75 1.95 -0.89
N ALA A 178 1.41 1.87 -0.93
CA ALA A 178 0.59 2.35 0.18
C ALA A 178 0.95 1.60 1.47
N GLY A 179 1.10 2.32 2.57
CA GLY A 179 1.49 1.75 3.86
C GLY A 179 3.01 1.67 4.10
N GLY A 180 3.85 1.79 3.06
CA GLY A 180 5.30 1.67 3.18
C GLY A 180 6.02 2.88 3.80
N GLY A 181 5.33 4.00 4.00
CA GLY A 181 5.90 5.22 4.58
C GLY A 181 5.61 5.37 6.07
N CYS A 182 4.78 6.34 6.44
CA CYS A 182 4.45 6.66 7.84
C CYS A 182 3.46 5.70 8.51
N GLN A 183 2.91 4.74 7.78
CA GLN A 183 1.98 3.70 8.23
C GLN A 183 0.61 4.18 8.76
N LYS A 184 0.31 5.47 8.70
CA LYS A 184 -0.96 6.01 9.19
C LYS A 184 -2.19 5.47 8.46
N CYS A 185 -2.03 5.07 7.20
CA CYS A 185 -3.08 4.53 6.34
C CYS A 185 -3.32 3.02 6.52
N HIS A 186 -2.62 2.33 7.42
CA HIS A 186 -2.76 0.88 7.60
C HIS A 186 -4.19 0.47 7.97
N GLU A 187 -4.85 1.22 8.83
CA GLU A 187 -6.23 0.94 9.24
C GLU A 187 -7.20 1.06 8.06
N ASP A 188 -7.05 2.09 7.24
CA ASP A 188 -7.88 2.32 6.06
C ASP A 188 -7.63 1.23 5.00
N ILE A 189 -6.36 0.87 4.75
CA ILE A 189 -5.99 -0.22 3.85
C ILE A 189 -6.62 -1.54 4.31
N GLN A 190 -6.52 -1.86 5.61
CA GLN A 190 -7.13 -3.07 6.17
C GLN A 190 -8.64 -3.06 6.00
N GLY A 191 -9.29 -1.92 6.21
CA GLY A 191 -10.73 -1.74 5.99
C GLY A 191 -11.14 -2.00 4.54
N ILE A 192 -10.32 -1.60 3.57
CA ILE A 192 -10.55 -1.86 2.14
C ILE A 192 -10.40 -3.36 1.84
N ILE A 193 -9.34 -4.00 2.33
CA ILE A 193 -9.10 -5.44 2.17
C ILE A 193 -10.28 -6.23 2.75
N ASP A 194 -10.68 -5.95 3.99
CA ASP A 194 -11.77 -6.65 4.68
C ASP A 194 -13.10 -6.51 3.94
N ARG A 195 -13.38 -5.33 3.39
CA ARG A 195 -14.58 -5.07 2.59
C ARG A 195 -14.61 -5.90 1.30
N ILE A 196 -13.48 -5.98 0.61
CA ILE A 196 -13.38 -6.71 -0.66
C ILE A 196 -13.44 -8.22 -0.46
N LEU A 197 -12.78 -8.73 0.57
CA LEU A 197 -12.75 -10.16 0.88
C LEU A 197 -14.03 -10.64 1.58
N GLY A 198 -14.99 -9.73 1.86
CA GLY A 198 -16.20 -10.06 2.63
C GLY A 198 -15.90 -10.40 4.09
N GLN A 199 -14.68 -10.16 4.53
CA GLN A 199 -14.27 -10.26 5.93
C GLN A 199 -14.61 -8.94 6.61
N VAL A 200 -15.90 -8.61 6.71
CA VAL A 200 -16.32 -7.52 7.55
C VAL A 200 -15.93 -7.94 8.97
N ARG A 201 -14.79 -7.46 9.47
CA ARG A 201 -14.63 -7.31 10.89
C ARG A 201 -15.73 -6.38 11.30
N GLU A 202 -16.84 -6.95 11.80
CA GLU A 202 -17.84 -6.13 12.48
C GLU A 202 -17.03 -5.35 13.54
N LYS A 203 -16.82 -4.04 13.31
CA LYS A 203 -16.57 -3.14 14.43
C LYS A 203 -17.63 -3.50 15.42
N PRO A 204 -17.30 -3.82 16.66
CA PRO A 204 -18.32 -4.16 17.62
C PRO A 204 -19.29 -2.95 17.66
N ARG A 205 -20.43 -3.10 16.97
CA ARG A 205 -21.52 -2.11 17.05
C ARG A 205 -21.97 -2.19 18.49
N PRO A 206 -22.19 -1.05 19.16
CA PRO A 206 -22.79 -1.06 20.46
C PRO A 206 -24.16 -1.75 20.31
N ARG A 207 -24.23 -3.01 20.64
CA ARG A 207 -25.48 -3.78 20.68
C ARG A 207 -26.19 -3.33 21.94
N GLY A 208 -27.23 -2.55 21.78
CA GLY A 208 -28.17 -2.36 22.89
C GLY A 208 -28.51 -3.74 23.45
N GLY A 209 -28.11 -4.00 24.72
CA GLY A 209 -28.42 -5.22 25.42
C GLY A 209 -27.27 -6.18 25.69
N LEU A 210 -26.01 -5.70 25.80
CA LEU A 210 -24.93 -6.54 26.36
C LEU A 210 -25.27 -6.96 27.78
N THR A 211 -25.16 -8.25 28.08
CA THR A 211 -25.19 -8.71 29.49
C THR A 211 -23.96 -8.14 30.22
N ASN A 212 -24.10 -7.92 31.55
CA ASN A 212 -22.96 -7.41 32.35
C ASN A 212 -21.69 -8.23 32.15
N LEU A 213 -21.81 -9.56 32.03
CA LEU A 213 -20.67 -10.44 31.82
C LEU A 213 -19.98 -10.22 30.46
N GLN A 214 -20.76 -10.00 29.40
CA GLN A 214 -20.21 -9.68 28.05
C GLN A 214 -19.56 -8.32 28.04
N LYS A 215 -20.14 -7.34 28.76
CA LYS A 215 -19.61 -6.00 28.91
C LYS A 215 -18.24 -6.00 29.60
N ILE A 216 -18.13 -6.71 30.73
CA ILE A 216 -16.87 -6.88 31.47
C ILE A 216 -15.80 -7.50 30.59
N LYS A 217 -16.12 -8.59 29.88
CA LYS A 217 -15.17 -9.28 29.01
C LYS A 217 -14.67 -8.40 27.87
N LEU A 218 -15.55 -7.62 27.24
CA LEU A 218 -15.15 -6.67 26.18
C LEU A 218 -14.29 -5.53 26.71
N ILE A 219 -14.55 -5.06 27.93
CA ILE A 219 -13.73 -4.03 28.59
C ILE A 219 -12.33 -4.59 28.88
N GLU A 220 -12.22 -5.81 29.44
CA GLU A 220 -10.94 -6.48 29.70
C GLU A 220 -10.15 -6.65 28.40
N GLU A 221 -10.76 -7.20 27.35
CA GLU A 221 -10.10 -7.39 26.05
C GLU A 221 -9.64 -6.05 25.44
N SER A 222 -10.44 -4.99 25.56
CA SER A 222 -10.08 -3.65 25.06
C SER A 222 -8.91 -3.05 25.85
N ILE A 223 -8.89 -3.22 27.17
CA ILE A 223 -7.78 -2.77 28.01
C ILE A 223 -6.49 -3.50 27.65
N GLU A 224 -6.54 -4.83 27.50
CA GLU A 224 -5.34 -5.63 27.24
C GLU A 224 -4.79 -5.41 25.82
N ARG A 225 -5.64 -5.30 24.80
CA ARG A 225 -5.23 -5.27 23.40
C ARG A 225 -4.97 -3.89 22.86
N GLU A 226 -5.71 -2.88 23.33
CA GLU A 226 -5.66 -1.54 22.75
C GLU A 226 -5.05 -0.50 23.69
N ILE A 227 -5.40 -0.55 24.98
CA ILE A 227 -5.01 0.50 25.92
C ILE A 227 -3.64 0.22 26.55
N ASN A 228 -3.44 -0.98 27.10
CA ASN A 228 -2.19 -1.33 27.76
C ASN A 228 -0.95 -1.32 26.87
N PRO A 229 -1.00 -1.72 25.57
CA PRO A 229 0.17 -1.60 24.70
C PRO A 229 0.60 -0.15 24.48
N SER A 230 -0.35 0.80 24.45
CA SER A 230 -0.06 2.22 24.35
C SER A 230 0.56 2.79 25.63
N LEU A 231 0.07 2.38 26.81
CA LEU A 231 0.58 2.81 28.12
C LEU A 231 1.95 2.23 28.45
N LYS A 232 2.23 1.01 28.01
CA LYS A 232 3.54 0.33 28.22
C LYS A 232 4.69 1.07 27.55
N LYS A 233 4.44 1.85 26.50
CA LYS A 233 5.46 2.69 25.84
C LYS A 233 6.03 3.73 26.81
N ASP A 234 5.19 4.19 27.76
CA ASP A 234 5.54 5.19 28.78
C ASP A 234 5.72 4.55 30.16
N ALA A 235 6.00 3.25 30.22
CA ALA A 235 6.12 2.44 31.44
C ALA A 235 4.90 2.51 32.36
N GLY A 236 3.71 2.78 31.80
CA GLY A 236 2.42 2.77 32.48
C GLY A 236 1.67 1.46 32.33
N ASN A 237 0.65 1.26 33.18
CA ASN A 237 -0.23 0.10 33.16
C ASN A 237 -1.62 0.51 33.66
N LEU A 238 -2.67 -0.13 33.11
CA LEU A 238 -4.06 0.01 33.53
C LEU A 238 -4.62 -1.37 33.89
N GLU A 239 -5.24 -1.48 35.05
CA GLU A 239 -5.90 -2.69 35.54
C GLU A 239 -7.39 -2.43 35.74
N LEU A 240 -8.26 -3.31 35.21
CA LEU A 240 -9.67 -3.29 35.52
C LEU A 240 -9.90 -3.82 36.93
N VAL A 241 -10.60 -3.03 37.76
CA VAL A 241 -10.92 -3.41 39.14
C VAL A 241 -12.35 -3.95 39.20
N ASP A 242 -13.32 -3.21 38.66
CA ASP A 242 -14.74 -3.63 38.65
C ASP A 242 -15.53 -2.86 37.60
N VAL A 243 -16.76 -3.33 37.28
CA VAL A 243 -17.71 -2.67 36.39
C VAL A 243 -19.08 -2.62 37.04
N GLU A 244 -19.50 -1.44 37.46
CA GLU A 244 -20.80 -1.17 38.09
C GLU A 244 -21.75 -0.47 37.10
N GLY A 245 -22.54 -1.24 36.37
CA GLY A 245 -23.44 -0.71 35.34
C GLY A 245 -22.65 -0.08 34.18
N ASP A 246 -22.64 1.27 34.11
CA ASP A 246 -21.89 2.03 33.10
C ASP A 246 -20.59 2.63 33.65
N ARG A 247 -20.28 2.41 34.92
CA ARG A 247 -19.06 2.87 35.58
C ARG A 247 -17.99 1.77 35.52
N VAL A 248 -16.85 2.12 34.97
CA VAL A 248 -15.68 1.23 34.85
C VAL A 248 -14.63 1.67 35.86
N LEU A 249 -14.40 0.88 36.88
CA LEU A 249 -13.45 1.17 37.94
C LEU A 249 -12.07 0.60 37.53
N VAL A 250 -11.10 1.49 37.39
CA VAL A 250 -9.74 1.14 36.95
C VAL A 250 -8.68 1.62 37.94
N ARG A 251 -7.55 0.92 37.97
CA ARG A 251 -6.36 1.31 38.73
C ARG A 251 -5.21 1.58 37.80
N LEU A 252 -4.57 2.74 37.98
CA LEU A 252 -3.36 3.12 37.27
C LEU A 252 -2.13 2.60 37.97
N GLY A 253 -1.23 1.97 37.20
CA GLY A 253 0.05 1.45 37.71
C GLY A 253 1.26 2.01 36.96
N GLY A 254 2.45 1.69 37.46
CA GLY A 254 3.71 2.11 36.86
C GLY A 254 3.96 3.61 36.96
N SER A 255 4.54 4.22 35.92
CA SER A 255 4.84 5.66 35.88
C SER A 255 3.60 6.56 35.91
N CYS A 256 2.40 6.00 35.63
CA CYS A 256 1.14 6.72 35.64
C CYS A 256 0.58 6.94 37.05
N ALA A 257 0.95 6.13 38.04
CA ALA A 257 0.42 6.16 39.42
C ALA A 257 0.81 7.40 40.24
N GLY A 258 1.71 8.24 39.77
CA GLY A 258 2.23 9.41 40.53
C GLY A 258 2.19 10.76 39.84
N CYS A 259 1.64 10.87 38.66
CA CYS A 259 1.68 12.10 37.86
C CYS A 259 0.35 12.85 37.88
N GLN A 260 0.27 13.98 38.61
CA GLN A 260 -0.96 14.76 38.74
C GLN A 260 -1.57 15.28 37.41
N MET A 261 -0.76 15.44 36.36
CA MET A 261 -1.24 15.84 35.02
C MET A 261 -1.74 14.68 34.19
N SER A 262 -1.31 13.45 34.48
CA SER A 262 -1.69 12.26 33.70
C SER A 262 -3.08 11.73 34.04
N HIS A 263 -3.54 11.91 35.28
CA HIS A 263 -4.85 11.40 35.73
C HIS A 263 -6.02 11.91 34.89
N VAL A 264 -6.06 13.19 34.57
CA VAL A 264 -7.16 13.76 33.76
C VAL A 264 -7.04 13.37 32.30
N THR A 265 -5.84 13.48 31.74
CA THR A 265 -5.62 13.20 30.30
C THR A 265 -5.76 11.71 30.01
N LEU A 266 -5.22 10.86 30.90
CA LEU A 266 -5.28 9.41 30.76
C LEU A 266 -6.71 8.88 30.95
N LYS A 267 -7.43 9.41 31.96
CA LYS A 267 -8.84 9.10 32.16
C LYS A 267 -9.66 9.41 30.92
N HIS A 268 -9.50 10.60 30.33
CA HIS A 268 -10.21 10.95 29.10
C HIS A 268 -9.85 10.06 27.91
N TYR A 269 -8.58 9.67 27.76
CA TYR A 269 -8.14 8.77 26.72
C TYR A 269 -8.75 7.37 26.89
N VAL A 270 -8.67 6.79 28.09
CA VAL A 270 -9.23 5.46 28.40
C VAL A 270 -10.76 5.48 28.21
N GLU A 271 -11.44 6.51 28.72
CA GLU A 271 -12.89 6.65 28.60
C GLU A 271 -13.31 6.81 27.12
N ALA A 272 -12.62 7.61 26.34
CA ALA A 272 -12.89 7.76 24.91
C ALA A 272 -12.71 6.44 24.16
N LYS A 273 -11.66 5.69 24.45
CA LYS A 273 -11.41 4.38 23.85
C LYS A 273 -12.45 3.33 24.25
N LEU A 274 -12.82 3.26 25.51
CA LEU A 274 -13.86 2.33 25.96
C LEU A 274 -15.25 2.69 25.43
N ARG A 275 -15.56 3.97 25.26
CA ARG A 275 -16.79 4.43 24.61
C ARG A 275 -16.85 4.05 23.13
N GLU A 276 -15.72 4.14 22.46
CA GLU A 276 -15.60 3.75 21.04
C GLU A 276 -15.75 2.23 20.85
N LEU A 277 -15.08 1.43 21.70
CA LEU A 277 -14.91 0.00 21.51
C LEU A 277 -16.04 -0.85 22.15
N VAL A 278 -16.65 -0.37 23.24
CA VAL A 278 -17.60 -1.18 24.01
C VAL A 278 -19.00 -0.56 24.05
N ALA A 279 -19.16 0.62 24.66
CA ALA A 279 -20.46 1.28 24.77
C ALA A 279 -20.31 2.81 25.04
N PRO A 280 -21.09 3.66 24.35
CA PRO A 280 -20.92 5.12 24.40
C PRO A 280 -21.29 5.73 25.77
N GLU A 281 -22.02 5.03 26.61
CA GLU A 281 -22.42 5.44 27.93
C GLU A 281 -21.39 5.21 29.03
N LEU A 282 -20.28 4.51 28.75
CA LEU A 282 -19.28 4.17 29.75
C LEU A 282 -18.59 5.40 30.34
N VAL A 283 -18.40 5.37 31.66
CA VAL A 283 -17.69 6.38 32.44
C VAL A 283 -16.56 5.68 33.21
N VAL A 284 -15.33 6.17 33.04
CA VAL A 284 -14.15 5.62 33.72
C VAL A 284 -13.91 6.34 35.05
N GLU A 285 -13.74 5.58 36.11
CA GLU A 285 -13.38 6.10 37.44
C GLU A 285 -12.11 5.40 37.94
N GLU A 286 -11.17 6.19 38.43
CA GLU A 286 -9.96 5.69 39.03
C GLU A 286 -10.19 5.36 40.49
N VAL A 287 -9.76 4.16 40.90
CA VAL A 287 -9.72 3.72 42.31
C VAL A 287 -8.28 3.61 42.78
N GLN A 288 -8.04 4.07 44.02
CA GLN A 288 -6.71 4.01 44.66
C GLN A 288 -6.31 2.62 45.08
#